data_952860f5e48e089763a4a410ffe462cb
#
_entry.id   952860f5e48e089763a4a410ffe462cb
#
_cell.length_a   1.000
_cell.length_b   1.000
_cell.length_c   1.000
_cell.angle_alpha   90.00
_cell.angle_beta   90.00
_cell.angle_gamma   90.00
#
_symmetry.space_group_name_H-M   'P 1'
#
loop_
_entity.id
_entity.type
_entity.pdbx_description
1 polymer ?
#
loop_
_entity_poly.entity_id
_entity_poly.type
_entity_poly.pdbx_seq_one_letter_code
_entity_poly.pdbx_strand_id
1 'polypeptide(L)'
;ISPFVDYITINISSPNTEGLRDLQKKGNIESLLETITKCNKKKLPTFIKISPDIDDNDLKNICKICIKENSISGLVISNTTISRESLYSKQIRNSWKIDEKGGLSGPPVKNLSNMIIEKVFKLTQGKILIIGVGGISTGKDAYEKISLGCNLVQIYTSLIYRGPGVVSNILSELSFLIKKNGYSNVTQLVGKKVKNV
;
A
#
# COMPACT_ATOMS: atom_id res chain seq x y z
N ILE A 1 -22.94 4.00 -3.93
CA ILE A 1 -22.00 4.09 -2.79
C ILE A 1 -21.52 5.54 -2.59
N SER A 2 -21.21 6.28 -3.65
CA SER A 2 -20.59 7.60 -3.60
C SER A 2 -21.24 8.65 -2.66
N PRO A 3 -22.54 8.63 -2.32
CA PRO A 3 -23.08 9.53 -1.30
C PRO A 3 -22.61 9.26 0.13
N PHE A 4 -22.06 8.10 0.42
CA PHE A 4 -21.80 7.56 1.77
C PHE A 4 -20.33 7.33 2.07
N VAL A 5 -19.43 7.74 1.18
CA VAL A 5 -17.98 7.51 1.34
C VAL A 5 -17.18 8.78 1.03
N ASP A 6 -16.02 8.91 1.70
CA ASP A 6 -15.10 10.03 1.53
C ASP A 6 -14.06 9.78 0.42
N TYR A 7 -13.77 8.53 0.10
CA TYR A 7 -12.89 8.13 -0.99
C TYR A 7 -13.22 6.72 -1.51
N ILE A 8 -12.69 6.37 -2.67
CA ILE A 8 -12.88 5.07 -3.32
C ILE A 8 -11.52 4.42 -3.56
N THR A 9 -11.44 3.10 -3.31
CA THR A 9 -10.28 2.29 -3.71
C THR A 9 -10.69 1.25 -4.74
N ILE A 10 -10.06 1.31 -5.91
CA ILE A 10 -10.22 0.32 -6.98
C ILE A 10 -9.19 -0.78 -6.77
N ASN A 11 -9.67 -1.96 -6.41
CA ASN A 11 -8.80 -3.10 -6.12
C ASN A 11 -8.61 -3.96 -7.38
N ILE A 12 -7.43 -3.86 -8.00
CA ILE A 12 -7.04 -4.60 -9.21
C ILE A 12 -5.93 -5.62 -8.95
N SER A 13 -5.72 -6.02 -7.70
CA SER A 13 -4.49 -6.71 -7.29
C SER A 13 -4.70 -7.97 -6.46
N SER A 14 -5.96 -8.42 -6.28
CA SER A 14 -6.22 -9.65 -5.53
C SER A 14 -5.64 -10.87 -6.27
N PRO A 15 -4.82 -11.69 -5.59
CA PRO A 15 -4.35 -12.95 -6.18
C PRO A 15 -5.41 -14.06 -6.17
N ASN A 16 -6.53 -13.84 -5.45
CA ASN A 16 -7.59 -14.83 -5.27
C ASN A 16 -8.65 -14.77 -6.37
N THR A 17 -8.57 -13.78 -7.26
CA THR A 17 -9.49 -13.61 -8.40
C THR A 17 -8.68 -13.77 -9.67
N GLU A 18 -9.02 -14.78 -10.45
CA GLU A 18 -8.36 -15.10 -11.72
C GLU A 18 -8.43 -13.91 -12.69
N GLY A 19 -7.33 -13.58 -13.33
CA GLY A 19 -7.24 -12.49 -14.32
C GLY A 19 -7.28 -11.07 -13.73
N LEU A 20 -7.62 -10.87 -12.45
CA LEU A 20 -7.76 -9.52 -11.89
C LEU A 20 -6.46 -8.72 -11.94
N ARG A 21 -5.31 -9.37 -11.74
CA ARG A 21 -4.00 -8.73 -11.81
C ARG A 21 -3.61 -8.29 -13.22
N ASP A 22 -4.23 -8.83 -14.26
CA ASP A 22 -4.01 -8.39 -15.64
C ASP A 22 -4.49 -6.95 -15.86
N LEU A 23 -5.38 -6.44 -15.01
CA LEU A 23 -5.79 -5.03 -15.02
C LEU A 23 -4.64 -4.06 -14.68
N GLN A 24 -3.53 -4.54 -14.09
CA GLN A 24 -2.35 -3.72 -13.83
C GLN A 24 -1.47 -3.51 -15.08
N LYS A 25 -1.69 -4.30 -16.13
CA LYS A 25 -1.00 -4.16 -17.42
C LYS A 25 -1.41 -2.87 -18.13
N LYS A 26 -0.48 -2.26 -18.85
CA LYS A 26 -0.61 -0.92 -19.43
C LYS A 26 -1.93 -0.66 -20.16
N GLY A 27 -2.31 -1.45 -21.13
CA GLY A 27 -3.54 -1.20 -21.94
C GLY A 27 -4.83 -1.33 -21.12
N ASN A 28 -4.86 -2.25 -20.17
CA ASN A 28 -6.04 -2.54 -19.36
C ASN A 28 -6.28 -1.42 -18.33
N ILE A 29 -5.22 -0.88 -17.73
CA ILE A 29 -5.36 0.19 -16.74
C ILE A 29 -5.86 1.49 -17.35
N GLU A 30 -5.45 1.83 -18.56
CA GLU A 30 -5.92 3.03 -19.27
C GLU A 30 -7.44 2.97 -19.51
N SER A 31 -7.96 1.87 -20.02
CA SER A 31 -9.41 1.64 -20.22
C SER A 31 -10.19 1.67 -18.90
N LEU A 32 -9.62 1.09 -17.84
CA LEU A 32 -10.21 1.13 -16.49
C LEU A 32 -10.35 2.57 -16.00
N LEU A 33 -9.33 3.41 -16.17
CA LEU A 33 -9.33 4.80 -15.73
C LEU A 33 -10.36 5.65 -16.46
N GLU A 34 -10.54 5.45 -17.76
CA GLU A 34 -11.61 6.12 -18.50
C GLU A 34 -12.99 5.79 -17.91
N THR A 35 -13.21 4.51 -17.59
CA THR A 35 -14.44 4.05 -16.97
C THR A 35 -14.66 4.69 -15.59
N ILE A 36 -13.62 4.70 -14.75
CA ILE A 36 -13.65 5.32 -13.42
C ILE A 36 -13.99 6.81 -13.53
N THR A 37 -13.34 7.52 -14.43
CA THR A 37 -13.58 8.96 -14.64
C THR A 37 -15.02 9.24 -15.04
N LYS A 38 -15.58 8.43 -15.94
CA LYS A 38 -17.00 8.54 -16.35
C LYS A 38 -17.98 8.24 -15.22
N CYS A 39 -17.66 7.29 -14.35
CA CYS A 39 -18.52 6.86 -13.24
C CYS A 39 -18.42 7.73 -11.98
N ASN A 40 -17.27 8.34 -11.71
CA ASN A 40 -17.01 9.14 -10.52
C ASN A 40 -17.55 10.59 -10.67
N LYS A 41 -18.85 10.73 -10.84
CA LYS A 41 -19.51 12.05 -11.04
C LYS A 41 -19.30 13.00 -9.87
N LYS A 42 -19.12 12.51 -8.66
CA LYS A 42 -18.88 13.33 -7.44
C LYS A 42 -17.41 13.72 -7.27
N LYS A 43 -16.52 13.30 -8.16
CA LYS A 43 -15.07 13.56 -8.08
C LYS A 43 -14.45 13.17 -6.73
N LEU A 44 -14.91 12.05 -6.16
CA LEU A 44 -14.33 11.52 -4.93
C LEU A 44 -12.85 11.17 -5.14
N PRO A 45 -12.00 11.40 -4.14
CA PRO A 45 -10.62 10.91 -4.16
C PRO A 45 -10.61 9.42 -4.48
N THR A 46 -9.88 9.04 -5.52
CA THR A 46 -9.84 7.67 -6.02
C THR A 46 -8.42 7.12 -5.96
N PHE A 47 -8.27 5.96 -5.35
CA PHE A 47 -7.00 5.25 -5.22
C PHE A 47 -7.04 3.94 -5.99
N ILE A 48 -5.90 3.52 -6.52
CA ILE A 48 -5.72 2.20 -7.12
C ILE A 48 -4.89 1.34 -6.16
N LYS A 49 -5.40 0.14 -5.83
CA LYS A 49 -4.66 -0.80 -4.99
C LYS A 49 -3.90 -1.80 -5.85
N ILE A 50 -2.58 -1.80 -5.69
CA ILE A 50 -1.65 -2.61 -6.49
C ILE A 50 -1.07 -3.80 -5.72
N SER A 51 -0.56 -4.79 -6.49
CA SER A 51 0.13 -5.97 -5.96
C SER A 51 1.55 -5.61 -5.49
N PRO A 52 2.08 -6.27 -4.43
CA PRO A 52 3.49 -6.18 -4.11
C PRO A 52 4.37 -7.00 -5.08
N ASP A 53 3.74 -7.88 -5.88
CA ASP A 53 4.40 -8.75 -6.87
C ASP A 53 4.38 -8.14 -8.29
N ILE A 54 4.04 -6.86 -8.42
CA ILE A 54 4.00 -6.13 -9.71
C ILE A 54 5.40 -6.01 -10.29
N ASP A 55 5.54 -6.18 -11.61
CA ASP A 55 6.81 -5.95 -12.26
C ASP A 55 7.16 -4.46 -12.38
N ASP A 56 8.45 -4.17 -12.59
CA ASP A 56 8.97 -2.79 -12.59
C ASP A 56 8.45 -1.96 -13.78
N ASN A 57 8.11 -2.57 -14.92
CA ASN A 57 7.61 -1.85 -16.09
C ASN A 57 6.15 -1.43 -15.88
N ASP A 58 5.31 -2.35 -15.38
CA ASP A 58 3.92 -2.06 -15.06
C ASP A 58 3.85 -1.03 -13.93
N LEU A 59 4.70 -1.13 -12.89
CA LEU A 59 4.80 -0.14 -11.82
C LEU A 59 5.12 1.26 -12.36
N LYS A 60 6.13 1.37 -13.25
CA LYS A 60 6.51 2.65 -13.89
C LYS A 60 5.36 3.22 -14.71
N ASN A 61 4.63 2.36 -15.45
CA ASN A 61 3.49 2.80 -16.25
C ASN A 61 2.36 3.32 -15.36
N ILE A 62 2.00 2.59 -14.29
CA ILE A 62 0.98 3.03 -13.32
C ILE A 62 1.38 4.39 -12.71
N CYS A 63 2.63 4.55 -12.28
CA CYS A 63 3.09 5.83 -11.73
C CYS A 63 2.96 6.98 -12.74
N LYS A 64 3.35 6.77 -13.99
CA LYS A 64 3.23 7.78 -15.05
C LYS A 64 1.77 8.18 -15.28
N ILE A 65 0.87 7.19 -15.34
CA ILE A 65 -0.55 7.43 -15.52
C ILE A 65 -1.13 8.20 -14.32
N CYS A 66 -0.83 7.79 -13.08
CA CYS A 66 -1.31 8.49 -11.89
C CYS A 66 -0.82 9.94 -11.80
N ILE A 67 0.37 10.26 -12.30
CA ILE A 67 0.87 11.65 -12.36
C ILE A 67 0.12 12.47 -13.42
N LYS A 68 -0.23 11.83 -14.55
CA LYS A 68 -0.86 12.49 -15.68
C LYS A 68 -2.36 12.70 -15.47
N GLU A 69 -3.03 11.71 -14.87
CA GLU A 69 -4.48 11.66 -14.75
C GLU A 69 -4.96 12.28 -13.43
N ASN A 70 -5.60 13.45 -13.51
CA ASN A 70 -6.17 14.14 -12.35
C ASN A 70 -7.32 13.38 -11.67
N SER A 71 -7.82 12.31 -12.29
CA SER A 71 -8.90 11.48 -11.74
C SER A 71 -8.43 10.50 -10.65
N ILE A 72 -7.11 10.28 -10.54
CA ILE A 72 -6.52 9.37 -9.55
C ILE A 72 -5.73 10.18 -8.52
N SER A 73 -6.12 10.03 -7.26
CA SER A 73 -5.49 10.72 -6.13
C SER A 73 -4.21 10.04 -5.66
N GLY A 74 -4.07 8.73 -5.91
CA GLY A 74 -2.87 8.00 -5.49
C GLY A 74 -3.03 6.49 -5.50
N LEU A 75 -2.10 5.82 -4.80
CA LEU A 75 -2.00 4.36 -4.75
C LEU A 75 -2.16 3.82 -3.33
N VAL A 76 -2.81 2.65 -3.20
CA VAL A 76 -2.77 1.82 -1.99
C VAL A 76 -1.74 0.70 -2.21
N ILE A 77 -0.70 0.67 -1.38
CA ILE A 77 0.46 -0.23 -1.49
C ILE A 77 0.65 -1.00 -0.18
N SER A 78 0.38 -2.28 -0.16
CA SER A 78 0.04 -3.17 -1.24
C SER A 78 -1.08 -4.15 -0.87
N ASN A 79 -1.50 -4.97 -1.83
CA ASN A 79 -2.26 -6.18 -1.57
C ASN A 79 -1.37 -7.27 -0.94
N THR A 80 -1.87 -8.47 -0.79
CA THR A 80 -1.14 -9.67 -0.36
C THR A 80 -0.20 -10.17 -1.46
N THR A 81 0.84 -10.94 -1.08
CA THR A 81 1.82 -11.51 -2.02
C THR A 81 1.56 -13.00 -2.27
N ILE A 82 1.90 -13.46 -3.47
CA ILE A 82 1.99 -14.89 -3.79
C ILE A 82 3.38 -15.47 -3.49
N SER A 83 4.38 -14.62 -3.26
CA SER A 83 5.72 -15.08 -2.88
C SER A 83 5.72 -15.72 -1.49
N ARG A 84 6.46 -16.80 -1.35
CA ARG A 84 6.66 -17.55 -0.10
C ARG A 84 8.11 -17.47 0.40
N GLU A 85 8.98 -16.77 -0.31
CA GLU A 85 10.42 -16.68 0.00
C GLU A 85 10.70 -16.26 1.44
N SER A 86 9.93 -15.30 1.96
CA SER A 86 10.05 -14.84 3.35
C SER A 86 9.70 -15.90 4.41
N LEU A 87 9.15 -17.03 4.01
CA LEU A 87 8.78 -18.15 4.87
C LEU A 87 9.82 -19.24 4.90
N TYR A 88 10.55 -19.47 3.80
CA TYR A 88 11.50 -20.60 3.68
C TYR A 88 12.68 -20.52 4.67
N SER A 89 13.06 -19.32 5.09
CA SER A 89 14.13 -19.13 6.08
C SER A 89 13.68 -19.28 7.54
N LYS A 90 12.40 -19.56 7.79
CA LYS A 90 11.83 -19.64 9.14
C LYS A 90 11.43 -21.08 9.46
N GLN A 91 11.66 -21.49 10.71
CA GLN A 91 11.05 -22.71 11.23
C GLN A 91 9.53 -22.50 11.38
N ILE A 92 8.77 -22.98 10.40
CA ILE A 92 7.32 -22.86 10.39
C ILE A 92 6.72 -24.14 10.97
N ARG A 93 5.95 -23.98 12.06
CA ARG A 93 5.32 -25.11 12.76
C ARG A 93 4.42 -25.98 11.87
N ASN A 94 3.77 -25.35 10.87
CA ASN A 94 2.87 -25.99 9.91
C ASN A 94 3.39 -25.77 8.50
N SER A 95 4.53 -26.37 8.15
CA SER A 95 5.22 -26.18 6.86
C SER A 95 4.35 -26.50 5.64
N TRP A 96 3.43 -27.46 5.77
CA TRP A 96 2.48 -27.81 4.71
C TRP A 96 1.54 -26.65 4.29
N LYS A 97 1.35 -25.66 5.15
CA LYS A 97 0.56 -24.45 4.81
C LYS A 97 1.29 -23.48 3.90
N ILE A 98 2.57 -23.68 3.65
CA ILE A 98 3.33 -22.81 2.73
C ILE A 98 2.80 -22.93 1.31
N ASP A 99 2.34 -24.12 0.92
CA ASP A 99 1.83 -24.40 -0.43
C ASP A 99 0.34 -24.04 -0.62
N GLU A 100 -0.31 -23.54 0.42
CA GLU A 100 -1.70 -23.06 0.33
C GLU A 100 -1.86 -21.97 -0.74
N LYS A 101 -2.89 -22.14 -1.58
CA LYS A 101 -3.25 -21.14 -2.59
C LYS A 101 -3.73 -19.85 -1.92
N GLY A 102 -3.47 -18.71 -2.56
CA GLY A 102 -3.95 -17.41 -2.10
C GLY A 102 -2.84 -16.46 -1.69
N GLY A 103 -3.24 -15.28 -1.22
CA GLY A 103 -2.32 -14.22 -0.86
C GLY A 103 -1.83 -14.31 0.58
N LEU A 104 -0.52 -14.23 0.78
CA LEU A 104 0.11 -14.13 2.09
C LEU A 104 0.05 -12.69 2.60
N SER A 105 -0.42 -12.50 3.85
CA SER A 105 -0.55 -11.20 4.51
C SER A 105 0.32 -11.09 5.77
N GLY A 106 0.24 -9.97 6.46
CA GLY A 106 0.92 -9.74 7.75
C GLY A 106 2.41 -9.47 7.62
N PRO A 107 3.22 -9.83 8.65
CA PRO A 107 4.66 -9.53 8.67
C PRO A 107 5.45 -9.95 7.43
N PRO A 108 5.16 -11.09 6.79
CA PRO A 108 5.88 -11.51 5.58
C PRO A 108 5.80 -10.53 4.41
N VAL A 109 4.71 -9.77 4.27
CA VAL A 109 4.55 -8.81 3.16
C VAL A 109 5.19 -7.44 3.45
N LYS A 110 5.66 -7.21 4.69
CA LYS A 110 6.16 -5.88 5.11
C LYS A 110 7.26 -5.35 4.22
N ASN A 111 8.31 -6.14 4.01
CA ASN A 111 9.48 -5.70 3.23
C ASN A 111 9.14 -5.47 1.76
N LEU A 112 8.36 -6.37 1.15
CA LEU A 112 7.90 -6.19 -0.24
C LEU A 112 7.08 -4.90 -0.40
N SER A 113 6.12 -4.68 0.50
CA SER A 113 5.33 -3.44 0.50
C SER A 113 6.21 -2.20 0.67
N ASN A 114 7.19 -2.23 1.59
CA ASN A 114 8.12 -1.12 1.82
C ASN A 114 8.95 -0.80 0.57
N MET A 115 9.47 -1.82 -0.12
CA MET A 115 10.24 -1.65 -1.37
C MET A 115 9.39 -0.99 -2.47
N ILE A 116 8.14 -1.41 -2.64
CA ILE A 116 7.25 -0.79 -3.65
C ILE A 116 6.90 0.65 -3.26
N ILE A 117 6.63 0.94 -1.98
CA ILE A 117 6.37 2.30 -1.49
C ILE A 117 7.55 3.21 -1.84
N GLU A 118 8.77 2.80 -1.51
CA GLU A 118 9.98 3.58 -1.81
C GLU A 118 10.17 3.81 -3.31
N LYS A 119 9.99 2.76 -4.14
CA LYS A 119 10.06 2.87 -5.60
C LYS A 119 9.02 3.86 -6.13
N VAL A 120 7.77 3.76 -5.70
CA VAL A 120 6.69 4.66 -6.13
C VAL A 120 6.97 6.09 -5.70
N PHE A 121 7.41 6.31 -4.47
CA PHE A 121 7.75 7.65 -4.01
C PHE A 121 8.87 8.29 -4.84
N LYS A 122 9.93 7.53 -5.17
CA LYS A 122 11.01 7.97 -6.08
C LYS A 122 10.49 8.28 -7.48
N LEU A 123 9.73 7.36 -8.07
CA LEU A 123 9.19 7.51 -9.43
C LEU A 123 8.23 8.70 -9.56
N THR A 124 7.45 8.96 -8.55
CA THR A 124 6.44 10.03 -8.55
C THR A 124 6.95 11.34 -7.95
N GLN A 125 8.14 11.34 -7.34
CA GLN A 125 8.69 12.49 -6.61
C GLN A 125 7.72 13.03 -5.54
N GLY A 126 6.93 12.15 -4.94
CA GLY A 126 5.91 12.50 -3.96
C GLY A 126 4.71 13.28 -4.50
N LYS A 127 4.49 13.31 -5.82
CA LYS A 127 3.38 14.04 -6.46
C LYS A 127 2.01 13.37 -6.31
N ILE A 128 1.97 12.10 -5.94
CA ILE A 128 0.74 11.36 -5.68
C ILE A 128 0.68 10.92 -4.22
N LEU A 129 -0.53 10.72 -3.71
CA LEU A 129 -0.71 10.19 -2.36
C LEU A 129 -0.42 8.68 -2.31
N ILE A 130 0.18 8.22 -1.23
CA ILE A 130 0.44 6.80 -0.99
C ILE A 130 -0.21 6.39 0.33
N ILE A 131 -1.06 5.38 0.28
CA ILE A 131 -1.62 4.70 1.45
C ILE A 131 -0.87 3.38 1.62
N GLY A 132 -0.06 3.27 2.67
CA GLY A 132 0.76 2.08 2.94
C GLY A 132 -0.02 1.02 3.70
N VAL A 133 -0.01 -0.22 3.20
CA VAL A 133 -0.60 -1.37 3.89
C VAL A 133 0.28 -2.61 3.73
N GLY A 134 0.31 -3.47 4.74
CA GLY A 134 1.09 -4.71 4.77
C GLY A 134 2.13 -4.74 5.88
N GLY A 135 1.94 -5.67 6.83
CA GLY A 135 2.86 -5.96 7.91
C GLY A 135 2.98 -4.89 9.00
N ILE A 136 2.01 -3.98 9.12
CA ILE A 136 1.99 -2.97 10.19
C ILE A 136 1.35 -3.58 11.43
N SER A 137 2.09 -3.58 12.54
CA SER A 137 1.62 -4.05 13.85
C SER A 137 2.08 -3.17 15.02
N THR A 138 2.97 -2.22 14.78
CA THR A 138 3.53 -1.29 15.76
C THR A 138 3.59 0.13 15.19
N GLY A 139 3.75 1.13 16.05
CA GLY A 139 4.00 2.51 15.62
C GLY A 139 5.31 2.66 14.87
N LYS A 140 6.32 1.83 15.19
CA LYS A 140 7.58 1.77 14.44
C LYS A 140 7.36 1.31 12.99
N ASP A 141 6.48 0.33 12.74
CA ASP A 141 6.16 -0.10 11.38
C ASP A 141 5.46 1.02 10.59
N ALA A 142 4.53 1.72 11.24
CA ALA A 142 3.85 2.87 10.65
C ALA A 142 4.84 4.02 10.35
N TYR A 143 5.71 4.35 11.32
CA TYR A 143 6.77 5.34 11.17
C TYR A 143 7.67 5.02 9.97
N GLU A 144 8.10 3.76 9.85
CA GLU A 144 8.94 3.31 8.74
C GLU A 144 8.25 3.52 7.39
N LYS A 145 7.00 3.09 7.22
CA LYS A 145 6.24 3.26 5.97
C LYS A 145 6.06 4.74 5.60
N ILE A 146 5.75 5.59 6.58
CA ILE A 146 5.57 7.02 6.34
C ILE A 146 6.92 7.64 5.94
N SER A 147 8.01 7.27 6.59
CA SER A 147 9.35 7.75 6.24
C SER A 147 9.80 7.34 4.83
N LEU A 148 9.24 6.24 4.28
CA LEU A 148 9.45 5.78 2.92
C LEU A 148 8.54 6.47 1.89
N GLY A 149 7.56 7.28 2.32
CA GLY A 149 6.75 8.08 1.41
C GLY A 149 5.23 7.94 1.55
N CYS A 150 4.73 7.14 2.51
CA CYS A 150 3.29 7.06 2.73
C CYS A 150 2.75 8.32 3.41
N ASN A 151 1.58 8.76 2.96
CA ASN A 151 0.80 9.81 3.59
C ASN A 151 -0.12 9.26 4.68
N LEU A 152 -0.68 8.07 4.44
CA LEU A 152 -1.56 7.34 5.33
C LEU A 152 -1.13 5.87 5.42
N VAL A 153 -1.60 5.17 6.46
CA VAL A 153 -1.38 3.74 6.63
C VAL A 153 -2.69 3.01 6.93
N GLN A 154 -2.77 1.75 6.49
CA GLN A 154 -3.87 0.84 6.78
C GLN A 154 -3.35 -0.42 7.46
N ILE A 155 -4.15 -1.02 8.34
CA ILE A 155 -3.87 -2.29 8.99
C ILE A 155 -4.98 -3.30 8.66
N TYR A 156 -4.64 -4.58 8.63
CA TYR A 156 -5.59 -5.68 8.49
C TYR A 156 -5.23 -6.84 9.43
N THR A 157 -4.18 -7.58 9.13
CA THR A 157 -3.79 -8.81 9.85
C THR A 157 -3.53 -8.56 11.34
N SER A 158 -2.89 -7.45 11.68
CA SER A 158 -2.62 -7.09 13.08
C SER A 158 -3.90 -6.85 13.89
N LEU A 159 -4.95 -6.33 13.25
CA LEU A 159 -6.26 -6.14 13.90
C LEU A 159 -6.88 -7.49 14.32
N ILE A 160 -6.74 -8.51 13.46
CA ILE A 160 -7.27 -9.86 13.74
C ILE A 160 -6.57 -10.50 14.94
N TYR A 161 -5.22 -10.40 14.99
CA TYR A 161 -4.45 -11.07 16.05
C TYR A 161 -4.34 -10.27 17.35
N ARG A 162 -4.45 -8.95 17.32
CA ARG A 162 -4.21 -8.05 18.47
C ARG A 162 -5.46 -7.29 18.92
N GLY A 163 -6.57 -7.44 18.20
CA GLY A 163 -7.84 -6.77 18.50
C GLY A 163 -7.80 -5.25 18.22
N PRO A 164 -8.92 -4.55 18.47
CA PRO A 164 -9.08 -3.14 18.11
C PRO A 164 -8.14 -2.18 18.85
N GLY A 165 -7.67 -2.55 20.03
CA GLY A 165 -6.69 -1.75 20.81
C GLY A 165 -5.36 -1.55 20.09
N VAL A 166 -5.03 -2.36 19.07
CA VAL A 166 -3.80 -2.18 18.28
C VAL A 166 -3.72 -0.82 17.60
N VAL A 167 -4.85 -0.24 17.21
CA VAL A 167 -4.89 1.10 16.57
C VAL A 167 -4.39 2.16 17.53
N SER A 168 -4.91 2.20 18.76
CA SER A 168 -4.50 3.15 19.79
C SER A 168 -3.02 3.01 20.13
N ASN A 169 -2.52 1.77 20.26
CA ASN A 169 -1.11 1.50 20.54
C ASN A 169 -0.20 2.00 19.41
N ILE A 170 -0.57 1.74 18.13
CA ILE A 170 0.18 2.22 16.97
C ILE A 170 0.22 3.75 16.96
N LEU A 171 -0.91 4.42 17.19
CA LEU A 171 -0.98 5.88 17.19
C LEU A 171 -0.15 6.51 18.30
N SER A 172 -0.20 5.95 19.50
CA SER A 172 0.57 6.43 20.66
C SER A 172 2.08 6.28 20.42
N GLU A 173 2.52 5.12 19.95
CA GLU A 173 3.93 4.86 19.63
C GLU A 173 4.40 5.74 18.46
N LEU A 174 3.60 5.88 17.40
CA LEU A 174 3.91 6.73 16.25
C LEU A 174 4.07 8.20 16.69
N SER A 175 3.13 8.71 17.49
CA SER A 175 3.20 10.08 18.03
C SER A 175 4.48 10.30 18.85
N PHE A 176 4.83 9.35 19.71
CA PHE A 176 6.08 9.39 20.47
C PHE A 176 7.30 9.45 19.55
N LEU A 177 7.36 8.57 18.52
CA LEU A 177 8.49 8.52 17.58
C LEU A 177 8.63 9.81 16.76
N ILE A 178 7.52 10.40 16.32
CA ILE A 178 7.49 11.68 15.59
C ILE A 178 8.13 12.77 16.45
N LYS A 179 7.66 12.93 17.70
CA LYS A 179 8.18 13.94 18.63
C LYS A 179 9.65 13.69 18.99
N LYS A 180 10.02 12.44 19.29
CA LYS A 180 11.39 12.04 19.63
C LYS A 180 12.39 12.38 18.53
N ASN A 181 11.97 12.30 17.26
CA ASN A 181 12.81 12.63 16.11
C ASN A 181 12.70 14.10 15.66
N GLY A 182 12.10 14.98 16.48
CA GLY A 182 12.06 16.44 16.25
C GLY A 182 11.04 16.89 15.21
N TYR A 183 10.08 16.05 14.83
CA TYR A 183 9.00 16.45 13.94
C TYR A 183 7.80 16.97 14.73
N SER A 184 7.18 18.05 14.25
CA SER A 184 5.96 18.62 14.85
C SER A 184 4.68 17.90 14.38
N ASN A 185 4.71 17.28 13.21
CA ASN A 185 3.57 16.55 12.65
C ASN A 185 4.02 15.44 11.69
N VAL A 186 3.09 14.55 11.35
CA VAL A 186 3.35 13.37 10.50
C VAL A 186 3.75 13.74 9.06
N THR A 187 3.27 14.86 8.54
CA THR A 187 3.53 15.29 7.15
C THR A 187 5.02 15.58 6.94
N GLN A 188 5.69 16.06 7.97
CA GLN A 188 7.13 16.33 7.92
C GLN A 188 7.98 15.06 7.80
N LEU A 189 7.44 13.91 8.22
CA LEU A 189 8.12 12.61 8.12
C LEU A 189 8.02 12.00 6.72
N VAL A 190 7.01 12.36 5.92
CA VAL A 190 6.73 11.72 4.62
C VAL A 190 7.95 11.78 3.70
N GLY A 191 8.46 10.61 3.33
CA GLY A 191 9.56 10.44 2.40
C GLY A 191 10.95 10.86 2.92
N LYS A 192 11.10 11.15 4.21
CA LYS A 192 12.39 11.62 4.77
C LYS A 192 13.52 10.63 4.58
N LYS A 193 13.24 9.33 4.71
CA LYS A 193 14.25 8.27 4.50
C LYS A 193 14.71 8.19 3.04
N VAL A 194 13.85 8.58 2.10
CA VAL A 194 14.13 8.52 0.65
C VAL A 194 14.81 9.78 0.13
N LYS A 195 14.46 10.95 0.71
CA LYS A 195 15.03 12.25 0.29
C LYS A 195 16.47 12.47 0.76
N ASN A 196 16.91 11.69 1.74
CA ASN A 196 18.24 11.81 2.33
C ASN A 196 19.24 10.77 1.76
N VAL A 197 18.93 10.15 0.61
CA VAL A 197 19.81 9.20 -0.11
C VAL A 197 20.24 9.79 -1.43
#